data_32e80bb93aaa8419c79fd9bb99d9bca0
#
_entry.id   32e80bb93aaa8419c79fd9bb99d9bca0
#
_cell.length_a   1.000
_cell.length_b   1.000
_cell.length_c   1.000
_cell.angle_alpha   90.00
_cell.angle_beta   90.00
_cell.angle_gamma   90.00
#
_symmetry.space_group_name_H-M   'P 1'
#
loop_
_entity.id
_entity.type
_entity.pdbx_description
1 polymer ?
#
loop_
_entity_poly.entity_id
_entity_poly.type
_entity_poly.pdbx_seq_one_letter_code
_entity_poly.pdbx_strand_id
1 'polypeptide(L)'
;MEALLKEAFLEALKATDPYRLTAKHLPPWRPDLVLAVGKAAAPMLQAALDRYGEVPYHLTLPKGQKAPGLKAVFARHPVPDEESARAAEEVLGLLQGLSPRARVLALVSGGGSALWCAPLGISLEEKRALTEALLKSGASIHEMNAVRKHLSRIKGGRALLATRAKVHVLLLSDVPGDDPSVIASGPFHPDPTTYAEALALLDRYGLAFPGARAVLRQGAEGRLPETLKPQDPALRRLAWRLVGTNLHLLRAAQRFLRAQG
;
A
#
# COMPACT_ATOMS: atom_id res chain seq x y z
N MET A 1 11.80 -30.37 -20.15
CA MET A 1 12.04 -28.93 -19.86
C MET A 1 10.80 -28.23 -19.29
N GLU A 2 9.65 -28.26 -19.96
CA GLU A 2 8.43 -27.65 -19.49
C GLU A 2 7.96 -28.10 -18.09
N ALA A 3 7.95 -29.42 -17.85
CA ALA A 3 7.61 -30.00 -16.54
C ALA A 3 8.54 -29.46 -15.42
N LEU A 4 9.84 -29.43 -15.67
CA LEU A 4 10.83 -28.92 -14.72
C LEU A 4 10.64 -27.43 -14.40
N LEU A 5 10.34 -26.61 -15.41
CA LEU A 5 10.05 -25.19 -15.22
C LEU A 5 8.77 -24.99 -14.41
N LYS A 6 7.73 -25.79 -14.66
CA LYS A 6 6.50 -25.78 -13.89
C LYS A 6 6.74 -26.16 -12.42
N GLU A 7 7.52 -27.18 -12.16
CA GLU A 7 7.89 -27.58 -10.79
C GLU A 7 8.70 -26.48 -10.09
N ALA A 8 9.69 -25.90 -10.77
CA ALA A 8 10.47 -24.78 -10.24
C ALA A 8 9.58 -23.58 -9.86
N PHE A 9 8.59 -23.27 -10.69
CA PHE A 9 7.64 -22.21 -10.41
C PHE A 9 6.74 -22.53 -9.19
N LEU A 10 6.24 -23.77 -9.10
CA LEU A 10 5.41 -24.19 -7.96
C LEU A 10 6.21 -24.18 -6.65
N GLU A 11 7.47 -24.63 -6.67
CA GLU A 11 8.34 -24.55 -5.49
C GLU A 11 8.67 -23.11 -5.09
N ALA A 12 8.87 -22.23 -6.08
CA ALA A 12 9.05 -20.80 -5.83
C ALA A 12 7.81 -20.16 -5.18
N LEU A 13 6.60 -20.52 -5.64
CA LEU A 13 5.34 -20.06 -5.03
C LEU A 13 5.20 -20.55 -3.58
N LYS A 14 5.52 -21.83 -3.30
CA LYS A 14 5.50 -22.37 -1.93
C LYS A 14 6.48 -21.63 -1.01
N ALA A 15 7.68 -21.33 -1.52
CA ALA A 15 8.71 -20.61 -0.77
C ALA A 15 8.36 -19.13 -0.49
N THR A 16 7.45 -18.56 -1.28
CA THR A 16 6.97 -17.19 -1.15
C THR A 16 5.52 -17.11 -0.66
N ASP A 17 5.02 -18.15 -0.04
CA ASP A 17 3.69 -18.21 0.55
C ASP A 17 3.47 -17.05 1.52
N PRO A 18 2.45 -16.17 1.29
CA PRO A 18 2.26 -14.95 2.09
C PRO A 18 1.97 -15.23 3.57
N TYR A 19 1.26 -16.31 3.87
CA TYR A 19 1.00 -16.71 5.26
C TYR A 19 2.30 -17.04 5.98
N ARG A 20 3.12 -17.93 5.43
CA ARG A 20 4.39 -18.38 6.03
C ARG A 20 5.39 -17.25 6.18
N LEU A 21 5.50 -16.39 5.14
CA LEU A 21 6.37 -15.22 5.18
C LEU A 21 5.93 -14.25 6.27
N THR A 22 4.64 -13.99 6.38
CA THR A 22 4.11 -13.12 7.43
C THR A 22 4.31 -13.71 8.82
N ALA A 23 3.93 -14.98 9.03
CA ALA A 23 4.05 -15.66 10.33
C ALA A 23 5.49 -15.60 10.89
N LYS A 24 6.50 -15.74 10.02
CA LYS A 24 7.93 -15.67 10.40
C LYS A 24 8.37 -14.30 10.87
N HIS A 25 7.66 -13.23 10.48
CA HIS A 25 8.07 -11.85 10.72
C HIS A 25 7.10 -11.08 11.64
N LEU A 26 6.08 -11.75 12.17
CA LEU A 26 5.17 -11.14 13.14
C LEU A 26 5.93 -10.67 14.38
N PRO A 27 5.64 -9.45 14.89
CA PRO A 27 6.27 -8.96 16.11
C PRO A 27 5.88 -9.83 17.34
N PRO A 28 6.71 -9.83 18.41
CA PRO A 28 6.42 -10.64 19.60
C PRO A 28 5.27 -10.07 20.47
N TRP A 29 4.85 -8.83 20.20
CA TRP A 29 3.78 -8.17 20.94
C TRP A 29 2.44 -8.27 20.18
N ARG A 30 1.34 -8.34 20.93
CA ARG A 30 -0.01 -8.36 20.37
C ARG A 30 -0.41 -6.96 19.91
N PRO A 31 -0.91 -6.78 18.66
CA PRO A 31 -1.42 -5.50 18.18
C PRO A 31 -2.80 -5.18 18.77
N ASP A 32 -3.10 -3.88 18.90
CA ASP A 32 -4.43 -3.38 19.23
C ASP A 32 -5.32 -3.28 17.98
N LEU A 33 -4.70 -3.18 16.80
CA LEU A 33 -5.39 -3.15 15.49
C LEU A 33 -4.50 -3.79 14.42
N VAL A 34 -5.10 -4.61 13.56
CA VAL A 34 -4.47 -5.11 12.33
C VAL A 34 -5.13 -4.48 11.12
N LEU A 35 -4.36 -3.85 10.25
CA LEU A 35 -4.81 -3.31 8.97
C LEU A 35 -4.21 -4.17 7.85
N ALA A 36 -5.05 -4.73 6.98
CA ALA A 36 -4.58 -5.59 5.91
C ALA A 36 -5.15 -5.16 4.55
N VAL A 37 -4.27 -4.94 3.57
CA VAL A 37 -4.66 -4.47 2.23
C VAL A 37 -3.82 -5.09 1.12
N GLY A 38 -4.45 -5.48 0.04
CA GLY A 38 -3.80 -5.95 -1.17
C GLY A 38 -4.17 -7.37 -1.57
N LYS A 39 -3.57 -7.85 -2.65
CA LYS A 39 -3.86 -9.17 -3.24
C LYS A 39 -3.51 -10.35 -2.32
N ALA A 40 -2.53 -10.18 -1.43
CA ALA A 40 -2.08 -11.19 -0.47
C ALA A 40 -2.54 -10.91 0.97
N ALA A 41 -3.41 -9.92 1.18
CA ALA A 41 -3.75 -9.45 2.53
C ALA A 41 -4.52 -10.50 3.36
N ALA A 42 -5.36 -11.35 2.75
CA ALA A 42 -6.11 -12.38 3.48
C ALA A 42 -5.19 -13.43 4.16
N PRO A 43 -4.27 -14.12 3.46
CA PRO A 43 -3.35 -15.05 4.11
C PRO A 43 -2.37 -14.34 5.08
N MET A 44 -1.98 -13.09 4.81
CA MET A 44 -1.18 -12.32 5.75
C MET A 44 -1.94 -12.04 7.05
N LEU A 45 -3.21 -11.65 6.96
CA LEU A 45 -4.08 -11.45 8.13
C LEU A 45 -4.32 -12.76 8.87
N GLN A 46 -4.57 -13.87 8.18
CA GLN A 46 -4.76 -15.17 8.81
C GLN A 46 -3.55 -15.54 9.68
N ALA A 47 -2.34 -15.33 9.21
CA ALA A 47 -1.12 -15.57 10.00
C ALA A 47 -1.08 -14.72 11.29
N ALA A 48 -1.55 -13.48 11.24
CA ALA A 48 -1.65 -12.62 12.42
C ALA A 48 -2.72 -13.11 13.40
N LEU A 49 -3.89 -13.52 12.92
CA LEU A 49 -4.98 -14.03 13.75
C LEU A 49 -4.60 -15.36 14.42
N ASP A 50 -3.93 -16.27 13.71
CA ASP A 50 -3.45 -17.54 14.28
C ASP A 50 -2.40 -17.31 15.39
N ARG A 51 -1.60 -16.25 15.28
CA ARG A 51 -0.59 -15.89 16.29
C ARG A 51 -1.15 -15.18 17.49
N TYR A 52 -2.10 -14.23 17.29
CA TYR A 52 -2.54 -13.30 18.35
C TYR A 52 -3.95 -13.57 18.86
N GLY A 53 -4.69 -14.50 18.22
CA GLY A 53 -6.10 -14.73 18.48
C GLY A 53 -6.98 -13.60 17.93
N GLU A 54 -8.14 -13.43 18.53
CA GLU A 54 -9.08 -12.38 18.16
C GLU A 54 -8.50 -10.98 18.44
N VAL A 55 -8.22 -10.23 17.40
CA VAL A 55 -7.80 -8.84 17.45
C VAL A 55 -8.67 -8.01 16.49
N PRO A 56 -8.97 -6.75 16.81
CA PRO A 56 -9.64 -5.87 15.86
C PRO A 56 -8.85 -5.77 14.55
N TYR A 57 -9.54 -5.87 13.42
CA TYR A 57 -8.87 -5.75 12.12
C TYR A 57 -9.75 -5.08 11.07
N HIS A 58 -9.10 -4.54 10.04
CA HIS A 58 -9.73 -4.13 8.79
C HIS A 58 -9.03 -4.81 7.62
N LEU A 59 -9.78 -5.51 6.78
CA LEU A 59 -9.27 -6.23 5.62
C LEU A 59 -9.87 -5.66 4.34
N THR A 60 -9.02 -5.26 3.38
CA THR A 60 -9.45 -4.82 2.05
C THR A 60 -8.80 -5.68 0.97
N LEU A 61 -9.64 -6.29 0.14
CA LEU A 61 -9.26 -7.23 -0.91
C LEU A 61 -9.78 -6.78 -2.29
N PRO A 62 -9.13 -7.22 -3.38
CA PRO A 62 -9.71 -7.10 -4.72
C PRO A 62 -11.04 -7.86 -4.84
N LYS A 63 -12.03 -7.29 -5.54
CA LYS A 63 -13.25 -8.00 -5.94
C LYS A 63 -12.88 -9.29 -6.67
N GLY A 64 -13.61 -10.35 -6.39
CA GLY A 64 -13.38 -11.70 -6.93
C GLY A 64 -12.46 -12.59 -6.09
N GLN A 65 -11.76 -12.05 -5.11
CA GLN A 65 -11.04 -12.87 -4.13
C GLN A 65 -11.98 -13.42 -3.05
N LYS A 66 -11.58 -14.54 -2.45
CA LYS A 66 -12.28 -15.16 -1.33
C LYS A 66 -11.52 -14.93 -0.03
N ALA A 67 -12.25 -14.74 1.06
CA ALA A 67 -11.70 -14.63 2.41
C ALA A 67 -12.57 -15.43 3.40
N PRO A 68 -12.55 -16.78 3.33
CA PRO A 68 -13.40 -17.62 4.18
C PRO A 68 -13.18 -17.30 5.66
N GLY A 69 -14.27 -17.07 6.41
CA GLY A 69 -14.21 -16.76 7.83
C GLY A 69 -13.73 -15.36 8.20
N LEU A 70 -13.33 -14.53 7.23
CA LEU A 70 -12.86 -13.17 7.46
C LEU A 70 -13.86 -12.13 6.95
N LYS A 71 -14.13 -11.10 7.75
CA LYS A 71 -14.89 -9.92 7.31
C LYS A 71 -13.96 -9.04 6.46
N ALA A 72 -14.35 -8.76 5.23
CA ALA A 72 -13.55 -7.97 4.30
C ALA A 72 -14.37 -6.95 3.52
N VAL A 73 -13.74 -5.85 3.14
CA VAL A 73 -14.22 -4.93 2.11
C VAL A 73 -13.62 -5.37 0.78
N PHE A 74 -14.47 -5.58 -0.22
CA PHE A 74 -14.05 -5.98 -1.57
C PHE A 74 -14.15 -4.78 -2.50
N ALA A 75 -13.02 -4.29 -2.97
CA ALA A 75 -12.90 -3.10 -3.81
C ALA A 75 -12.31 -3.44 -5.20
N ARG A 76 -12.54 -2.57 -6.19
CA ARG A 76 -12.02 -2.78 -7.55
C ARG A 76 -10.51 -2.54 -7.63
N HIS A 77 -9.88 -3.33 -8.48
CA HIS A 77 -8.47 -3.22 -8.85
C HIS A 77 -8.32 -3.58 -10.34
N PRO A 78 -7.53 -2.87 -11.16
CA PRO A 78 -6.58 -1.80 -10.80
C PRO A 78 -7.20 -0.38 -10.68
N VAL A 79 -8.43 -0.18 -11.12
CA VAL A 79 -9.15 1.11 -11.04
C VAL A 79 -9.99 1.15 -9.77
N PRO A 80 -9.82 2.15 -8.89
CA PRO A 80 -10.57 2.24 -7.64
C PRO A 80 -12.06 2.48 -7.87
N ASP A 81 -12.89 2.07 -6.92
CA ASP A 81 -14.33 2.32 -6.88
C ASP A 81 -14.75 2.95 -5.55
N GLU A 82 -16.04 3.11 -5.34
CA GLU A 82 -16.63 3.68 -4.13
C GLU A 82 -16.27 2.84 -2.90
N GLU A 83 -16.16 1.52 -3.05
CA GLU A 83 -15.71 0.63 -1.97
C GLU A 83 -14.24 0.88 -1.59
N SER A 84 -13.40 1.23 -2.58
CA SER A 84 -12.01 1.64 -2.31
C SER A 84 -11.94 2.93 -1.49
N ALA A 85 -12.85 3.86 -1.77
CA ALA A 85 -12.93 5.12 -1.02
C ALA A 85 -13.46 4.87 0.39
N ARG A 86 -14.53 4.09 0.53
CA ARG A 86 -15.10 3.70 1.82
C ARG A 86 -14.09 2.97 2.70
N ALA A 87 -13.37 1.97 2.15
CA ALA A 87 -12.33 1.24 2.88
C ALA A 87 -11.24 2.19 3.41
N ALA A 88 -10.80 3.14 2.60
CA ALA A 88 -9.78 4.10 3.02
C ALA A 88 -10.29 5.06 4.11
N GLU A 89 -11.55 5.49 4.06
CA GLU A 89 -12.18 6.30 5.11
C GLU A 89 -12.31 5.52 6.43
N GLU A 90 -12.76 4.27 6.36
CA GLU A 90 -12.85 3.40 7.53
C GLU A 90 -11.47 3.23 8.20
N VAL A 91 -10.43 2.98 7.41
CA VAL A 91 -9.05 2.88 7.91
C VAL A 91 -8.56 4.18 8.55
N LEU A 92 -8.81 5.32 7.91
CA LEU A 92 -8.45 6.63 8.48
C LEU A 92 -9.17 6.89 9.80
N GLY A 93 -10.47 6.60 9.88
CA GLY A 93 -11.26 6.71 11.11
C GLY A 93 -10.73 5.82 12.23
N LEU A 94 -10.39 4.56 11.92
CA LEU A 94 -9.77 3.64 12.89
C LEU A 94 -8.43 4.19 13.41
N LEU A 95 -7.55 4.67 12.52
CA LEU A 95 -6.25 5.22 12.88
C LEU A 95 -6.37 6.47 13.77
N GLN A 96 -7.30 7.37 13.47
CA GLN A 96 -7.55 8.59 14.23
C GLN A 96 -8.11 8.33 15.64
N GLY A 97 -8.89 7.25 15.80
CA GLY A 97 -9.48 6.85 17.09
C GLY A 97 -8.52 6.17 18.03
N LEU A 98 -7.28 5.86 17.61
CA LEU A 98 -6.34 5.11 18.45
C LEU A 98 -5.65 5.97 19.51
N SER A 99 -5.45 5.37 20.68
CA SER A 99 -4.59 5.92 21.72
C SER A 99 -3.13 6.03 21.24
N PRO A 100 -2.36 7.04 21.70
CA PRO A 100 -0.92 7.12 21.43
C PRO A 100 -0.10 5.92 21.91
N ARG A 101 -0.62 5.13 22.84
CA ARG A 101 0.03 3.90 23.35
C ARG A 101 -0.30 2.67 22.51
N ALA A 102 -1.28 2.76 21.64
CA ALA A 102 -1.70 1.65 20.78
C ALA A 102 -0.60 1.22 19.80
N ARG A 103 -0.67 -0.03 19.39
CA ARG A 103 0.24 -0.67 18.43
C ARG A 103 -0.57 -1.20 17.27
N VAL A 104 -0.26 -0.70 16.08
CA VAL A 104 -0.88 -1.12 14.82
C VAL A 104 0.06 -2.05 14.08
N LEU A 105 -0.45 -3.18 13.61
CA LEU A 105 0.20 -4.03 12.63
C LEU A 105 -0.44 -3.78 11.27
N ALA A 106 0.31 -3.26 10.31
CA ALA A 106 -0.15 -3.05 8.94
C ALA A 106 0.45 -4.10 8.01
N LEU A 107 -0.40 -4.86 7.32
CA LEU A 107 -0.06 -5.92 6.37
C LEU A 107 -0.39 -5.42 4.97
N VAL A 108 0.63 -5.04 4.20
CA VAL A 108 0.45 -4.34 2.93
C VAL A 108 1.07 -5.16 1.80
N SER A 109 0.29 -5.39 0.76
CA SER A 109 0.74 -6.11 -0.44
C SER A 109 0.34 -5.41 -1.73
N GLY A 110 0.71 -5.97 -2.87
CA GLY A 110 0.42 -5.43 -4.19
C GLY A 110 -1.07 -5.18 -4.41
N GLY A 111 -1.37 -4.13 -5.16
CA GLY A 111 -2.73 -3.66 -5.44
C GLY A 111 -3.31 -2.67 -4.41
N GLY A 112 -2.71 -2.52 -3.24
CA GLY A 112 -3.19 -1.64 -2.17
C GLY A 112 -3.43 -0.19 -2.59
N SER A 113 -2.71 0.31 -3.60
CA SER A 113 -2.90 1.68 -4.10
C SER A 113 -4.28 1.96 -4.71
N ALA A 114 -4.90 0.96 -5.34
CA ALA A 114 -6.27 1.07 -5.83
C ALA A 114 -7.29 0.80 -4.72
N LEU A 115 -6.99 -0.15 -3.84
CA LEU A 115 -7.89 -0.63 -2.81
C LEU A 115 -8.09 0.37 -1.67
N TRP A 116 -7.08 1.19 -1.34
CA TRP A 116 -7.18 2.33 -0.42
C TRP A 116 -7.07 3.63 -1.21
N CYS A 117 -8.22 4.19 -1.60
CA CYS A 117 -8.31 5.39 -2.40
C CYS A 117 -9.15 6.46 -1.71
N ALA A 118 -8.52 7.33 -0.92
CA ALA A 118 -9.16 8.51 -0.31
C ALA A 118 -8.72 9.78 -1.06
N PRO A 119 -9.52 10.30 -2.01
CA PRO A 119 -9.17 11.53 -2.72
C PRO A 119 -9.06 12.73 -1.78
N LEU A 120 -8.15 13.66 -2.07
CA LEU A 120 -7.97 14.92 -1.38
C LEU A 120 -8.43 16.07 -2.27
N GLY A 121 -9.54 16.70 -1.92
CA GLY A 121 -10.05 17.91 -2.58
C GLY A 121 -10.51 17.74 -4.03
N ILE A 122 -10.61 16.51 -4.52
CA ILE A 122 -11.14 16.16 -5.85
C ILE A 122 -12.13 15.00 -5.74
N SER A 123 -12.98 14.81 -6.74
CA SER A 123 -13.86 13.64 -6.79
C SER A 123 -13.10 12.35 -7.12
N LEU A 124 -13.73 11.21 -6.84
CA LEU A 124 -13.18 9.91 -7.21
C LEU A 124 -13.09 9.76 -8.74
N GLU A 125 -14.07 10.29 -9.48
CA GLU A 125 -14.12 10.31 -10.94
C GLU A 125 -12.94 11.10 -11.51
N GLU A 126 -12.68 12.32 -11.01
CA GLU A 126 -11.54 13.13 -11.44
C GLU A 126 -10.22 12.42 -11.14
N LYS A 127 -10.11 11.76 -9.97
CA LYS A 127 -8.91 10.98 -9.61
C LYS A 127 -8.70 9.80 -10.52
N ARG A 128 -9.76 9.09 -10.92
CA ARG A 128 -9.70 8.00 -11.92
C ARG A 128 -9.23 8.52 -13.27
N ALA A 129 -9.89 9.54 -13.80
CA ALA A 129 -9.58 10.14 -15.09
C ALA A 129 -8.13 10.65 -15.14
N LEU A 130 -7.68 11.34 -14.09
CA LEU A 130 -6.28 11.79 -13.97
C LEU A 130 -5.30 10.62 -13.95
N THR A 131 -5.61 9.54 -13.21
CA THR A 131 -4.72 8.36 -13.17
C THR A 131 -4.61 7.69 -14.54
N GLU A 132 -5.71 7.58 -15.29
CA GLU A 132 -5.70 7.06 -16.66
C GLU A 132 -4.92 7.98 -17.64
N ALA A 133 -5.09 9.29 -17.50
CA ALA A 133 -4.35 10.26 -18.30
C ALA A 133 -2.83 10.18 -18.04
N LEU A 134 -2.41 10.06 -16.78
CA LEU A 134 -1.01 9.86 -16.42
C LEU A 134 -0.45 8.56 -16.99
N LEU A 135 -1.22 7.46 -16.97
CA LEU A 135 -0.81 6.19 -17.58
C LEU A 135 -0.60 6.34 -19.11
N LYS A 136 -1.50 7.06 -19.77
CA LYS A 136 -1.43 7.28 -21.23
C LYS A 136 -0.34 8.28 -21.63
N SER A 137 0.08 9.16 -20.73
CA SER A 137 1.10 10.20 -21.02
C SER A 137 2.54 9.65 -21.06
N GLY A 138 2.75 8.40 -20.67
CA GLY A 138 4.09 7.80 -20.54
C GLY A 138 4.84 8.23 -19.28
N ALA A 139 4.16 8.84 -18.31
CA ALA A 139 4.75 9.18 -17.01
C ALA A 139 5.30 7.95 -16.31
N SER A 140 6.50 8.06 -15.74
CA SER A 140 7.08 7.00 -14.93
C SER A 140 6.25 6.71 -13.67
N ILE A 141 6.41 5.53 -13.07
CA ILE A 141 5.72 5.17 -11.84
C ILE A 141 6.01 6.15 -10.69
N HIS A 142 7.20 6.71 -10.63
CA HIS A 142 7.60 7.70 -9.63
C HIS A 142 6.86 9.03 -9.84
N GLU A 143 6.78 9.52 -11.07
CA GLU A 143 6.04 10.74 -11.43
C GLU A 143 4.53 10.57 -11.19
N MET A 144 3.97 9.43 -11.60
CA MET A 144 2.58 9.12 -11.30
C MET A 144 2.31 9.10 -9.79
N ASN A 145 3.20 8.50 -9.01
CA ASN A 145 3.04 8.42 -7.56
C ASN A 145 3.19 9.80 -6.89
N ALA A 146 4.05 10.69 -7.39
CA ALA A 146 4.13 12.07 -6.90
C ALA A 146 2.76 12.76 -6.97
N VAL A 147 2.08 12.69 -8.12
CA VAL A 147 0.73 13.27 -8.28
C VAL A 147 -0.31 12.52 -7.42
N ARG A 148 -0.29 11.17 -7.44
CA ARG A 148 -1.27 10.35 -6.72
C ARG A 148 -1.21 10.49 -5.22
N LYS A 149 -0.02 10.67 -4.63
CA LYS A 149 0.20 10.86 -3.20
C LYS A 149 -0.32 12.22 -2.75
N HIS A 150 -0.03 13.30 -3.49
CA HIS A 150 -0.45 14.65 -3.14
C HIS A 150 -1.96 14.90 -3.29
N LEU A 151 -2.64 14.09 -4.09
CA LEU A 151 -4.10 14.10 -4.22
C LEU A 151 -4.78 12.99 -3.39
N SER A 152 -4.18 12.62 -2.24
CA SER A 152 -4.70 11.52 -1.40
C SER A 152 -4.59 11.85 0.08
N ARG A 153 -5.59 11.47 0.86
CA ARG A 153 -5.60 11.59 2.32
C ARG A 153 -4.95 10.41 3.05
N ILE A 154 -4.58 9.34 2.31
CA ILE A 154 -4.04 8.12 2.92
C ILE A 154 -2.62 7.76 2.43
N LYS A 155 -2.26 8.14 1.18
CA LYS A 155 -0.96 7.82 0.55
C LYS A 155 0.15 8.77 1.00
N GLY A 156 1.42 8.47 0.62
CA GLY A 156 2.55 9.33 0.94
C GLY A 156 2.75 9.56 2.43
N GLY A 157 2.59 8.50 3.23
CA GLY A 157 2.75 8.53 4.67
C GLY A 157 1.58 9.15 5.45
N ARG A 158 0.53 9.60 4.78
CA ARG A 158 -0.60 10.26 5.47
C ARG A 158 -1.37 9.34 6.40
N ALA A 159 -1.37 8.01 6.16
CA ALA A 159 -1.91 7.05 7.12
C ALA A 159 -1.13 7.05 8.44
N LEU A 160 0.20 7.23 8.42
CA LEU A 160 1.00 7.39 9.63
C LEU A 160 0.73 8.73 10.32
N LEU A 161 0.53 9.81 9.56
CA LEU A 161 0.17 11.12 10.11
C LEU A 161 -1.23 11.14 10.73
N ALA A 162 -2.14 10.28 10.29
CA ALA A 162 -3.50 10.17 10.81
C ALA A 162 -3.56 9.60 12.23
N THR A 163 -2.48 9.03 12.77
CA THR A 163 -2.46 8.43 14.10
C THR A 163 -1.26 8.87 14.93
N ARG A 164 -1.38 8.77 16.25
CA ARG A 164 -0.25 8.88 17.19
C ARG A 164 0.25 7.51 17.68
N ALA A 165 -0.40 6.42 17.29
CA ALA A 165 -0.03 5.05 17.62
C ALA A 165 1.31 4.66 17.00
N LYS A 166 1.96 3.62 17.55
CA LYS A 166 3.12 2.98 16.93
C LYS A 166 2.63 2.05 15.82
N VAL A 167 3.25 2.14 14.65
CA VAL A 167 2.87 1.34 13.48
C VAL A 167 4.03 0.44 13.07
N HIS A 168 3.76 -0.85 12.94
CA HIS A 168 4.67 -1.83 12.35
C HIS A 168 4.10 -2.33 11.04
N VAL A 169 4.83 -2.14 9.94
CA VAL A 169 4.37 -2.49 8.60
C VAL A 169 5.13 -3.72 8.09
N LEU A 170 4.40 -4.75 7.71
CA LEU A 170 4.94 -5.87 6.94
C LEU A 170 4.52 -5.70 5.48
N LEU A 171 5.51 -5.64 4.59
CA LEU A 171 5.33 -5.40 3.16
C LEU A 171 5.63 -6.67 2.36
N LEU A 172 4.70 -7.07 1.51
CA LEU A 172 4.94 -8.07 0.47
C LEU A 172 4.91 -7.37 -0.88
N SER A 173 6.07 -7.29 -1.52
CA SER A 173 6.29 -6.47 -2.71
C SER A 173 6.11 -7.26 -4.01
N ASP A 174 5.34 -6.69 -4.94
CA ASP A 174 5.30 -7.05 -6.36
C ASP A 174 5.88 -5.92 -7.25
N VAL A 175 6.54 -4.93 -6.64
CA VAL A 175 7.08 -3.74 -7.32
C VAL A 175 8.56 -3.94 -7.62
N PRO A 176 9.05 -3.67 -8.85
CA PRO A 176 10.47 -3.62 -9.16
C PRO A 176 11.22 -2.63 -8.24
N GLY A 177 12.33 -3.06 -7.68
CA GLY A 177 13.14 -2.26 -6.76
C GLY A 177 12.67 -2.24 -5.31
N ASP A 178 11.52 -2.83 -5.00
CA ASP A 178 11.01 -3.06 -3.64
C ASP A 178 10.93 -1.79 -2.76
N ASP A 179 10.78 -0.61 -3.36
CA ASP A 179 10.69 0.67 -2.64
C ASP A 179 9.39 0.74 -1.83
N PRO A 180 9.47 0.84 -0.49
CA PRO A 180 8.30 0.91 0.39
C PRO A 180 7.39 2.12 0.11
N SER A 181 7.95 3.20 -0.43
CA SER A 181 7.20 4.41 -0.79
C SER A 181 6.35 4.23 -2.05
N VAL A 182 6.65 3.19 -2.86
CA VAL A 182 5.93 2.84 -4.09
C VAL A 182 4.87 1.76 -3.82
N ILE A 183 5.17 0.80 -2.93
CA ILE A 183 4.23 -0.27 -2.57
C ILE A 183 2.95 0.35 -1.98
N ALA A 184 1.80 0.08 -2.59
CA ALA A 184 0.51 0.70 -2.27
C ALA A 184 0.53 2.24 -2.29
N SER A 185 1.51 2.88 -2.95
CA SER A 185 1.84 4.33 -2.90
C SER A 185 2.20 4.82 -1.48
N GLY A 186 2.82 3.97 -0.66
CA GLY A 186 3.40 4.30 0.63
C GLY A 186 2.45 4.89 1.66
N PRO A 187 1.39 4.19 2.13
CA PRO A 187 0.46 4.76 3.10
C PRO A 187 1.14 5.20 4.40
N PHE A 188 2.17 4.48 4.82
CA PHE A 188 2.90 4.72 6.06
C PHE A 188 4.34 5.20 5.83
N HIS A 189 4.79 5.30 4.58
CA HIS A 189 6.19 5.60 4.24
C HIS A 189 6.36 7.03 3.76
N PRO A 190 7.53 7.64 4.01
CA PRO A 190 7.79 9.01 3.64
C PRO A 190 7.79 9.19 2.12
N ASP A 191 7.45 10.41 1.72
CA ASP A 191 7.40 10.86 0.34
C ASP A 191 8.34 12.06 0.15
N PRO A 192 9.43 11.92 -0.58
CA PRO A 192 10.36 13.03 -0.80
C PRO A 192 9.80 14.10 -1.75
N THR A 193 8.78 13.75 -2.55
CA THR A 193 8.21 14.68 -3.56
C THR A 193 7.32 15.75 -2.92
N THR A 194 7.08 16.84 -3.63
CA THR A 194 6.35 18.02 -3.16
C THR A 194 5.11 18.30 -4.00
N TYR A 195 4.19 19.11 -3.48
CA TYR A 195 3.05 19.61 -4.25
C TYR A 195 3.49 20.39 -5.50
N ALA A 196 4.57 21.17 -5.41
CA ALA A 196 5.11 21.92 -6.54
C ALA A 196 5.60 20.99 -7.67
N GLU A 197 6.32 19.93 -7.32
CA GLU A 197 6.74 18.90 -8.28
C GLU A 197 5.53 18.19 -8.91
N ALA A 198 4.54 17.80 -8.11
CA ALA A 198 3.32 17.19 -8.60
C ALA A 198 2.54 18.10 -9.56
N LEU A 199 2.48 19.42 -9.29
CA LEU A 199 1.87 20.41 -10.17
C LEU A 199 2.66 20.55 -11.48
N ALA A 200 3.99 20.65 -11.41
CA ALA A 200 4.86 20.73 -12.59
C ALA A 200 4.74 19.52 -13.51
N LEU A 201 4.45 18.32 -12.96
CA LEU A 201 4.19 17.13 -13.77
C LEU A 201 2.89 17.25 -14.58
N LEU A 202 1.82 17.85 -14.02
CA LEU A 202 0.60 18.12 -14.79
C LEU A 202 0.87 19.09 -15.95
N ASP A 203 1.73 20.10 -15.73
CA ASP A 203 2.15 21.03 -16.78
C ASP A 203 2.96 20.32 -17.87
N ARG A 204 3.97 19.53 -17.48
CA ARG A 204 4.83 18.76 -18.39
C ARG A 204 4.05 17.84 -19.32
N TYR A 205 3.04 17.17 -18.80
CA TYR A 205 2.22 16.22 -19.56
C TYR A 205 0.96 16.84 -20.19
N GLY A 206 0.77 18.15 -20.07
CA GLY A 206 -0.40 18.85 -20.63
C GLY A 206 -1.74 18.41 -20.04
N LEU A 207 -1.76 18.00 -18.77
CA LEU A 207 -2.94 17.42 -18.14
C LEU A 207 -3.83 18.50 -17.52
N ALA A 208 -4.96 18.76 -18.17
CA ALA A 208 -5.93 19.80 -17.79
C ALA A 208 -7.01 19.25 -16.84
N PHE A 209 -6.66 19.05 -15.58
CA PHE A 209 -7.58 18.65 -14.51
C PHE A 209 -7.75 19.80 -13.50
N PRO A 210 -8.78 20.66 -13.64
CA PRO A 210 -8.90 21.88 -12.85
C PRO A 210 -8.93 21.67 -11.35
N GLY A 211 -9.67 20.66 -10.88
CA GLY A 211 -9.76 20.32 -9.46
C GLY A 211 -8.42 19.87 -8.89
N ALA A 212 -7.76 18.92 -9.57
CA ALA A 212 -6.43 18.45 -9.17
C ALA A 212 -5.40 19.59 -9.16
N ARG A 213 -5.38 20.43 -10.20
CA ARG A 213 -4.48 21.59 -10.28
C ARG A 213 -4.73 22.61 -9.16
N ALA A 214 -6.00 22.87 -8.81
CA ALA A 214 -6.33 23.76 -7.70
C ALA A 214 -5.80 23.25 -6.36
N VAL A 215 -5.98 21.96 -6.07
CA VAL A 215 -5.46 21.31 -4.85
C VAL A 215 -3.93 21.35 -4.81
N LEU A 216 -3.27 20.97 -5.91
CA LEU A 216 -1.80 20.96 -5.98
C LEU A 216 -1.22 22.36 -5.83
N ARG A 217 -1.86 23.39 -6.41
CA ARG A 217 -1.46 24.79 -6.26
C ARG A 217 -1.61 25.26 -4.81
N GLN A 218 -2.74 24.96 -4.15
CA GLN A 218 -2.95 25.28 -2.73
C GLN A 218 -1.85 24.64 -1.85
N GLY A 219 -1.47 23.40 -2.14
CA GLY A 219 -0.38 22.74 -1.44
C GLY A 219 0.98 23.38 -1.71
N ALA A 220 1.29 23.72 -2.97
CA ALA A 220 2.53 24.38 -3.35
C ALA A 220 2.68 25.78 -2.72
N GLU A 221 1.56 26.46 -2.44
CA GLU A 221 1.49 27.74 -1.73
C GLU A 221 1.47 27.58 -0.19
N GLY A 222 1.65 26.36 0.33
CA GLY A 222 1.70 26.07 1.77
C GLY A 222 0.34 26.11 2.48
N ARG A 223 -0.77 26.14 1.75
CA ARG A 223 -2.13 26.16 2.33
C ARG A 223 -2.67 24.77 2.70
N LEU A 224 -1.99 23.71 2.25
CA LEU A 224 -2.30 22.34 2.62
C LEU A 224 -1.07 21.67 3.25
N PRO A 225 -1.25 20.78 4.24
CA PRO A 225 -0.14 20.05 4.83
C PRO A 225 0.48 19.11 3.79
N GLU A 226 1.81 19.06 3.77
CA GLU A 226 2.57 18.17 2.90
C GLU A 226 2.33 16.69 3.24
N THR A 227 2.72 15.81 2.32
CA THR A 227 2.90 14.39 2.59
C THR A 227 3.97 14.19 3.67
N LEU A 228 4.05 13.00 4.26
CA LEU A 228 5.06 12.67 5.27
C LEU A 228 6.47 12.81 4.66
N LYS A 229 7.29 13.68 5.21
CA LYS A 229 8.66 13.92 4.73
C LYS A 229 9.68 13.02 5.42
N PRO A 230 10.84 12.75 4.76
CA PRO A 230 11.89 11.89 5.33
C PRO A 230 12.44 12.36 6.69
N GLN A 231 12.29 13.64 7.04
CA GLN A 231 12.76 14.22 8.31
C GLN A 231 11.67 14.33 9.37
N ASP A 232 10.43 13.94 9.05
CA ASP A 232 9.28 14.10 9.96
C ASP A 232 9.47 13.25 11.23
N PRO A 233 9.31 13.84 12.43
CA PRO A 233 9.42 13.13 13.69
C PRO A 233 8.40 12.00 13.86
N ALA A 234 7.31 11.97 13.11
CA ALA A 234 6.35 10.88 13.09
C ALA A 234 6.99 9.53 12.71
N LEU A 235 8.09 9.55 11.94
CA LEU A 235 8.83 8.34 11.56
C LEU A 235 9.41 7.57 12.75
N ARG A 236 9.60 8.20 13.92
CA ARG A 236 10.01 7.50 15.15
C ARG A 236 8.98 6.47 15.63
N ARG A 237 7.74 6.53 15.13
CA ARG A 237 6.65 5.61 15.45
C ARG A 237 6.49 4.49 14.42
N LEU A 238 7.24 4.54 13.33
CA LEU A 238 7.20 3.58 12.24
C LEU A 238 8.34 2.57 12.36
N ALA A 239 7.96 1.29 12.36
CA ALA A 239 8.86 0.19 12.04
C ALA A 239 8.31 -0.53 10.81
N TRP A 240 9.16 -1.04 9.95
CA TRP A 240 8.70 -1.78 8.77
C TRP A 240 9.68 -2.86 8.33
N ARG A 241 9.18 -3.85 7.59
CA ARG A 241 9.99 -4.92 7.02
C ARG A 241 9.37 -5.42 5.71
N LEU A 242 10.22 -5.65 4.71
CA LEU A 242 9.89 -6.46 3.53
C LEU A 242 9.93 -7.95 3.92
N VAL A 243 8.79 -8.63 3.81
CA VAL A 243 8.69 -10.05 4.16
C VAL A 243 8.79 -10.95 2.94
N GLY A 244 8.45 -10.45 1.76
CA GLY A 244 8.57 -11.14 0.49
C GLY A 244 8.71 -10.18 -0.68
N THR A 245 9.46 -10.61 -1.70
CA THR A 245 9.73 -9.85 -2.92
C THR A 245 9.83 -10.77 -4.12
N ASN A 246 9.78 -10.23 -5.33
CA ASN A 246 10.02 -11.00 -6.56
C ASN A 246 11.39 -11.68 -6.56
N LEU A 247 12.40 -11.08 -5.91
CA LEU A 247 13.72 -11.66 -5.80
C LEU A 247 13.73 -12.94 -4.94
N HIS A 248 12.89 -13.00 -3.90
CA HIS A 248 12.71 -14.23 -3.10
C HIS A 248 12.16 -15.36 -3.96
N LEU A 249 11.17 -15.08 -4.81
CA LEU A 249 10.58 -16.03 -5.75
C LEU A 249 11.63 -16.53 -6.76
N LEU A 250 12.37 -15.62 -7.40
CA LEU A 250 13.41 -15.97 -8.36
C LEU A 250 14.53 -16.82 -7.75
N ARG A 251 14.98 -16.45 -6.54
CA ARG A 251 16.01 -17.22 -5.81
C ARG A 251 15.51 -18.61 -5.41
N ALA A 252 14.24 -18.77 -5.09
CA ALA A 252 13.68 -20.08 -4.78
C ALA A 252 13.62 -20.97 -6.03
N ALA A 253 13.15 -20.44 -7.17
CA ALA A 253 13.19 -21.14 -8.46
C ALA A 253 14.61 -21.54 -8.87
N GLN A 254 15.57 -20.62 -8.74
CA GLN A 254 16.98 -20.88 -9.05
C GLN A 254 17.57 -21.98 -8.18
N ARG A 255 17.31 -21.99 -6.86
CA ARG A 255 17.79 -23.06 -5.96
C ARG A 255 17.22 -24.41 -6.37
N PHE A 256 15.92 -24.46 -6.68
CA PHE A 256 15.27 -25.68 -7.12
C PHE A 256 15.94 -26.21 -8.40
N LEU A 257 16.08 -25.39 -9.43
CA LEU A 257 16.68 -25.79 -10.71
C LEU A 257 18.13 -26.26 -10.55
N ARG A 258 18.94 -25.58 -9.72
CA ARG A 258 20.32 -26.01 -9.43
C ARG A 258 20.42 -27.35 -8.71
N ALA A 259 19.40 -27.73 -7.94
CA ALA A 259 19.35 -29.02 -7.25
C ALA A 259 18.95 -30.18 -8.19
N GLN A 260 18.46 -29.87 -9.39
CA GLN A 260 18.09 -30.90 -10.40
C GLN A 260 19.20 -31.18 -11.44
N GLY A 261 20.34 -30.50 -11.34
CA GLY A 261 21.48 -30.60 -12.26
C GLY A 261 21.50 -29.42 -13.21
#